data_f0d25106cf53881603bf4f3cf5f768ea
#
_entry.id   f0d25106cf53881603bf4f3cf5f768ea
#
_cell.length_a   1.000
_cell.length_b   1.000
_cell.length_c   1.000
_cell.angle_alpha   90.00
_cell.angle_beta   90.00
_cell.angle_gamma   90.00
#
_symmetry.space_group_name_H-M   'P 1'
#
loop_
_entity.id
_entity.type
_entity.pdbx_description
1 polymer ?
#
loop_
_entity_poly.entity_id
_entity_poly.type
_entity_poly.pdbx_seq_one_letter_code
_entity_poly.pdbx_strand_id
1 'polypeptide(L)' 'MKVGLIGLGRMGEGMSRRMMKEGIEVWGYRRNYDKAQEAYEKGYVTGVTTDLENLVKVVQHQD' A
#
# COMPACT_ATOMS: atom_id res chain seq x y z
N MET A 1 -4.77 8.60 -8.99
CA MET A 1 -3.99 7.40 -9.37
C MET A 1 -3.78 6.49 -8.17
N LYS A 2 -3.92 5.22 -8.37
CA LYS A 2 -3.70 4.21 -7.33
C LYS A 2 -2.54 3.31 -7.73
N VAL A 3 -1.66 3.02 -6.79
CA VAL A 3 -0.48 2.17 -7.01
C VAL A 3 -0.48 1.05 -5.98
N GLY A 4 -0.23 -0.16 -6.43
CA GLY A 4 -0.12 -1.31 -5.55
C GLY A 4 1.35 -1.66 -5.29
N LEU A 5 1.70 -1.89 -4.04
CA LEU A 5 3.04 -2.32 -3.67
C LEU A 5 2.99 -3.70 -3.02
N ILE A 6 3.80 -4.61 -3.53
CA ILE A 6 3.93 -5.95 -2.98
C ILE A 6 5.26 -6.01 -2.22
N GLY A 7 5.18 -6.41 -0.95
CA GLY A 7 6.38 -6.51 -0.14
C GLY A 7 6.90 -5.16 0.33
N LEU A 8 6.24 -4.58 1.33
CA LEU A 8 6.66 -3.33 1.93
C LEU A 8 7.89 -3.53 2.81
N GLY A 9 9.07 -3.34 2.23
CA GLY A 9 10.32 -3.26 2.97
C GLY A 9 10.66 -1.79 3.26
N ARG A 10 11.82 -1.54 3.86
CA ARG A 10 12.25 -0.16 4.17
C ARG A 10 12.26 0.74 2.94
N MET A 11 12.69 0.22 1.81
CA MET A 11 12.72 0.99 0.57
C MET A 11 11.31 1.29 0.07
N GLY A 12 10.41 0.31 0.20
CA GLY A 12 9.01 0.49 -0.19
C GLY A 12 8.32 1.54 0.64
N GLU A 13 8.63 1.61 1.94
CA GLU A 13 8.07 2.61 2.84
C GLU A 13 8.45 4.03 2.41
N GLY A 14 9.70 4.25 2.07
CA GLY A 14 10.16 5.55 1.60
C GLY A 14 9.49 5.99 0.32
N MET A 15 9.37 5.06 -0.63
CA MET A 15 8.71 5.32 -1.90
C MET A 15 7.22 5.62 -1.73
N SER A 16 6.54 4.85 -0.89
CA SER A 16 5.10 5.05 -0.68
C SER A 16 4.80 6.38 -0.03
N ARG A 17 5.59 6.78 0.96
CA ARG A 17 5.42 8.07 1.60
C ARG A 17 5.61 9.23 0.63
N ARG A 18 6.59 9.10 -0.26
CA ARG A 18 6.85 10.11 -1.28
C ARG A 18 5.70 10.22 -2.27
N MET A 19 5.18 9.06 -2.72
CA MET A 19 4.03 9.03 -3.63
C MET A 19 2.79 9.64 -3.00
N MET A 20 2.53 9.34 -1.74
CA MET A 20 1.39 9.89 -1.03
C MET A 20 1.50 11.41 -0.90
N LYS A 21 2.70 11.94 -0.72
CA LYS A 21 2.94 13.37 -0.70
C LYS A 21 2.54 14.04 -2.02
N GLU A 22 2.66 13.30 -3.12
CA GLU A 22 2.31 13.79 -4.45
C GLU A 22 0.85 13.55 -4.81
N GLY A 23 0.05 13.07 -3.87
CA GLY A 23 -1.37 12.82 -4.06
C GLY A 23 -1.71 11.48 -4.69
N ILE A 24 -0.77 10.56 -4.69
CA ILE A 24 -0.98 9.20 -5.22
C ILE A 24 -1.45 8.30 -4.10
N GLU A 25 -2.54 7.55 -4.31
CA GLU A 25 -2.98 6.54 -3.36
C GLU A 25 -2.09 5.31 -3.47
N VAL A 26 -1.54 4.86 -2.34
CA VAL A 26 -0.67 3.70 -2.30
C VAL A 26 -1.35 2.59 -1.50
N TRP A 27 -1.51 1.42 -2.13
CA TRP A 27 -2.09 0.25 -1.50
C TRP A 27 -1.03 -0.83 -1.36
N GLY A 28 -0.81 -1.27 -0.12
CA GLY A 28 0.21 -2.26 0.18
C GLY A 28 -0.37 -3.65 0.35
N TYR A 29 0.43 -4.65 0.01
CA TYR A 29 0.11 -6.05 0.25
C TYR A 29 1.14 -6.69 1.17
N ARG A 30 0.68 -7.36 2.21
CA ARG A 30 1.53 -8.15 3.11
C ARG A 30 0.79 -9.41 3.51
N ARG A 31 1.51 -10.52 3.62
CA ARG A 31 0.94 -11.78 4.08
C ARG A 31 0.57 -11.74 5.56
N ASN A 32 1.38 -11.05 6.35
CA ASN A 32 1.19 -10.96 7.78
C ASN A 32 0.27 -9.80 8.11
N TYR A 33 -0.87 -10.11 8.71
CA TYR A 33 -1.87 -9.10 9.06
C TYR A 33 -1.30 -8.02 9.98
N ASP A 34 -0.54 -8.44 11.01
CA ASP A 34 0.01 -7.49 11.98
C ASP A 34 0.94 -6.49 11.33
N LYS A 35 1.78 -6.95 10.40
CA LYS A 35 2.70 -6.07 9.69
C LYS A 35 1.98 -5.15 8.70
N ALA A 36 0.91 -5.65 8.09
CA ALA A 36 0.08 -4.84 7.20
C ALA A 36 -0.59 -3.72 8.00
N GLN A 37 -1.16 -4.06 9.14
CA GLN A 37 -1.81 -3.09 10.01
C GLN A 37 -0.82 -2.05 10.54
N GLU A 38 0.39 -2.48 10.89
CA GLU A 38 1.45 -1.59 11.35
C GLU A 38 1.81 -0.55 10.28
N ALA A 39 1.97 -0.98 9.04
CA ALA A 39 2.28 -0.07 7.93
C ALA A 39 1.18 0.98 7.74
N TYR A 40 -0.07 0.56 7.86
CA TYR A 40 -1.20 1.46 7.75
C TYR A 40 -1.23 2.47 8.90
N GLU A 41 -1.06 2.00 10.12
CA GLU A 41 -1.08 2.85 11.32
C GLU A 41 0.05 3.88 11.33
N LYS A 42 1.21 3.53 10.79
CA LYS A 42 2.34 4.45 10.68
C LYS A 42 2.21 5.43 9.53
N GLY A 43 1.18 5.29 8.73
CA GLY A 43 0.93 6.20 7.62
C GLY A 43 1.83 6.01 6.41
N TYR A 44 2.38 4.81 6.23
CA TYR A 44 3.22 4.49 5.08
C TYR A 44 2.42 4.23 3.81
N VAL A 45 1.15 3.90 3.96
CA VAL A 45 0.27 3.56 2.84
C VAL A 45 -1.11 4.15 3.06
N THR A 46 -1.84 4.35 1.97
CA THR A 46 -3.24 4.81 2.03
C THR A 46 -4.15 3.71 2.57
N GLY A 47 -3.84 2.46 2.19
CA GLY A 47 -4.55 1.28 2.67
C GLY A 47 -3.70 0.05 2.49
N VAL A 48 -4.08 -1.03 3.15
CA VAL A 48 -3.35 -2.30 3.04
C VAL A 48 -4.34 -3.45 2.89
N THR A 49 -3.84 -4.57 2.36
CA THR A 49 -4.59 -5.79 2.27
C THR A 49 -3.68 -6.99 2.47
N THR A 50 -4.23 -8.08 2.98
CA THR A 50 -3.53 -9.37 3.07
C THR A 50 -3.95 -10.32 1.97
N ASP A 51 -4.78 -9.86 1.03
CA ASP A 51 -5.28 -10.63 -0.11
C ASP A 51 -4.83 -9.98 -1.41
N LEU A 52 -4.01 -10.71 -2.15
CA LEU A 52 -3.45 -10.20 -3.41
C LEU A 52 -4.54 -9.91 -4.45
N GLU A 53 -5.59 -10.72 -4.51
CA GLU A 53 -6.71 -10.48 -5.42
C GLU A 53 -7.40 -9.16 -5.10
N ASN A 54 -7.56 -8.87 -3.81
CA ASN A 54 -8.15 -7.61 -3.38
C ASN A 54 -7.28 -6.42 -3.79
N LEU A 55 -5.97 -6.57 -3.69
CA LEU A 55 -5.04 -5.54 -4.12
C LEU A 55 -5.22 -5.23 -5.60
N VAL A 56 -5.30 -6.26 -6.43
CA VAL A 56 -5.50 -6.10 -7.86
C VAL A 56 -6.81 -5.37 -8.16
N LYS A 57 -7.89 -5.75 -7.49
CA LYS A 57 -9.19 -5.12 -7.67
C LYS A 57 -9.16 -3.64 -7.30
N VAL A 58 -8.53 -3.31 -6.19
CA VAL A 58 -8.45 -1.91 -5.74
C VAL A 58 -7.66 -1.07 -6.75
N VAL A 59 -6.53 -1.59 -7.21
CA VAL A 59 -5.67 -0.85 -8.14
C VAL A 59 -6.32 -0.70 -9.52
N GLN A 60 -7.12 -1.68 -9.94
CA GLN A 60 -7.82 -1.60 -11.23
C GLN A 60 -8.91 -0.53 -11.28
N HIS A 61 -9.44 -0.11 -10.14
CA HIS A 61 -10.45 0.93 -10.06
C HIS A 61 -9.81 2.31 -10.07
N GLN A 62 -9.19 2.66 -11.18
CA GLN A 62 -8.61 3.99 -11.40
C GLN A 62 -9.71 4.95 -11.87
N ASP A 63 -9.70 6.15 -11.36
CA ASP A 63 -10.63 7.20 -11.81
C ASP A 63 -10.07 7.97 -13.02
#